data_6974f080d2d28dd9944b09c93da34c07
#
_entry.id   6974f080d2d28dd9944b09c93da34c07
#
_cell.length_a   1.000
_cell.length_b   1.000
_cell.length_c   1.000
_cell.angle_alpha   90.00
_cell.angle_beta   90.00
_cell.angle_gamma   90.00
#
_symmetry.space_group_name_H-M   'P 1'
#
loop_
_entity.id
_entity.type
_entity.pdbx_description
1 polymer ?
#
loop_
_entity_poly.entity_id
_entity_poly.type
_entity_poly.pdbx_seq_one_letter_code
_entity_poly.pdbx_strand_id
1 'polypeptide(L)'
;MLDTVKNAESNPEQSQPFKELGLKPDEYQRIRDILKRRPTSSELAMYSVMWSEHCSYKSSKVHLRQFGEKAPKSDALLVGIGENAGVVDVGQGYAVTFKIESQIGRAHV
;
A
#
# COMPACT_ATOMS: atom_id res chain seq x y z
N MET A 1 15.64 -24.27 -3.12
CA MET A 1 15.59 -24.56 -1.67
C MET A 1 14.79 -23.47 -0.98
N LEU A 2 13.91 -23.84 -0.09
CA LEU A 2 13.11 -22.89 0.67
C LEU A 2 13.97 -22.14 1.69
N ASP A 3 13.87 -20.81 1.71
CA ASP A 3 14.58 -19.99 2.70
C ASP A 3 13.77 -19.96 4.01
N THR A 4 14.21 -20.71 4.99
CA THR A 4 13.53 -20.86 6.28
C THR A 4 14.00 -19.82 7.29
N VAL A 5 13.25 -19.62 8.38
CA VAL A 5 13.66 -18.77 9.50
C VAL A 5 15.01 -19.22 10.06
N LYS A 6 15.20 -20.53 10.24
CA LYS A 6 16.47 -21.10 10.68
C LYS A 6 17.62 -20.73 9.75
N ASN A 7 17.39 -20.81 8.44
CA ASN A 7 18.38 -20.39 7.45
C ASN A 7 18.67 -18.89 7.53
N ALA A 8 17.64 -18.08 7.72
CA ALA A 8 17.79 -16.62 7.87
C ALA A 8 18.64 -16.26 9.11
N GLU A 9 18.45 -16.96 10.21
CA GLU A 9 19.23 -16.77 11.43
C GLU A 9 20.68 -17.23 11.29
N SER A 10 20.90 -18.34 10.57
CA SER A 10 22.23 -18.91 10.34
C SER A 10 23.05 -18.12 9.32
N ASN A 11 22.40 -17.40 8.42
CA ASN A 11 23.04 -16.64 7.35
C ASN A 11 22.57 -15.18 7.36
N PRO A 12 22.89 -14.41 8.42
CA PRO A 12 22.36 -13.07 8.61
C PRO A 12 22.87 -12.06 7.58
N GLU A 13 24.02 -12.30 6.98
CA GLU A 13 24.64 -11.40 5.99
C GLU A 13 24.38 -11.81 4.54
N GLN A 14 23.49 -12.77 4.30
CA GLN A 14 23.13 -13.16 2.95
C GLN A 14 22.52 -12.00 2.19
N SER A 15 23.05 -11.71 1.00
CA SER A 15 22.52 -10.65 0.12
C SER A 15 21.11 -11.01 -0.35
N GLN A 16 20.24 -10.00 -0.36
CA GLN A 16 18.84 -10.15 -0.76
C GLN A 16 18.44 -9.08 -1.78
N PRO A 17 17.56 -9.39 -2.76
CA PRO A 17 17.21 -8.47 -3.85
C PRO A 17 16.13 -7.46 -3.44
N PHE A 18 16.29 -6.77 -2.34
CA PHE A 18 15.27 -5.83 -1.83
C PHE A 18 15.03 -4.63 -2.77
N LYS A 19 16.08 -4.15 -3.44
CA LYS A 19 15.95 -3.05 -4.40
C LYS A 19 15.13 -3.44 -5.64
N GLU A 20 15.37 -4.64 -6.14
CA GLU A 20 14.63 -5.19 -7.29
C GLU A 20 13.15 -5.38 -6.95
N LEU A 21 12.84 -5.65 -5.69
CA LEU A 21 11.47 -5.75 -5.19
C LEU A 21 10.84 -4.38 -4.86
N GLY A 22 11.56 -3.29 -5.06
CA GLY A 22 11.04 -1.93 -4.85
C GLY A 22 11.19 -1.38 -3.44
N LEU A 23 11.97 -2.02 -2.59
CA LEU A 23 12.28 -1.52 -1.25
C LEU A 23 13.52 -0.63 -1.26
N LYS A 24 13.50 0.42 -0.45
CA LYS A 24 14.67 1.29 -0.22
C LYS A 24 15.59 0.68 0.83
N PRO A 25 16.89 1.05 0.86
CA PRO A 25 17.82 0.53 1.88
C PRO A 25 17.37 0.77 3.31
N ASP A 26 16.81 1.91 3.62
CA ASP A 26 16.28 2.24 4.95
C ASP A 26 15.05 1.39 5.31
N GLU A 27 14.20 1.10 4.34
CA GLU A 27 13.05 0.21 4.51
C GLU A 27 13.50 -1.23 4.78
N TYR A 28 14.50 -1.71 4.05
CA TYR A 28 15.08 -3.03 4.29
C TYR A 28 15.71 -3.14 5.67
N GLN A 29 16.44 -2.11 6.10
CA GLN A 29 17.01 -2.08 7.44
C GLN A 29 15.91 -2.08 8.52
N ARG A 30 14.83 -1.36 8.29
CA ARG A 30 13.68 -1.36 9.20
C ARG A 30 13.03 -2.73 9.36
N ILE A 31 12.94 -3.50 8.27
CA ILE A 31 12.46 -4.89 8.32
C ILE A 31 13.36 -5.73 9.24
N ARG A 32 14.68 -5.61 9.06
CA ARG A 32 15.65 -6.33 9.90
C ARG A 32 15.52 -5.94 11.37
N ASP A 33 15.30 -4.69 11.65
CA ASP A 33 15.12 -4.19 13.04
C ASP A 33 13.83 -4.73 13.68
N ILE A 34 12.76 -4.79 12.90
CA ILE A 34 11.47 -5.34 13.36
C ILE A 34 11.58 -6.83 13.67
N LEU A 35 12.16 -7.59 12.74
CA LEU A 35 12.27 -9.05 12.85
C LEU A 35 13.39 -9.51 13.79
N LYS A 36 14.35 -8.62 14.11
CA LYS A 36 15.59 -8.94 14.83
C LYS A 36 16.47 -9.96 14.10
N ARG A 37 16.28 -10.11 12.82
CA ARG A 37 17.04 -10.95 11.90
C ARG A 37 16.79 -10.48 10.47
N ARG A 38 17.51 -11.03 9.49
CA ARG A 38 17.10 -10.78 8.11
C ARG A 38 15.76 -11.47 7.80
N PRO A 39 14.95 -10.92 6.91
CA PRO A 39 13.74 -11.60 6.48
C PRO A 39 14.08 -12.86 5.66
N THR A 40 13.20 -13.83 5.67
CA THR A 40 13.24 -14.90 4.68
C THR A 40 12.84 -14.32 3.31
N SER A 41 13.09 -15.07 2.22
CA SER A 41 12.71 -14.62 0.88
C SER A 41 11.21 -14.36 0.76
N SER A 42 10.39 -15.19 1.38
CA SER A 42 8.92 -15.02 1.38
C SER A 42 8.49 -13.80 2.20
N GLU A 43 9.09 -13.58 3.36
CA GLU A 43 8.82 -12.40 4.17
C GLU A 43 9.22 -11.11 3.46
N LEU A 44 10.37 -11.12 2.80
CA LEU A 44 10.84 -9.96 2.03
C LEU A 44 9.85 -9.61 0.90
N ALA A 45 9.36 -10.62 0.19
CA ALA A 45 8.34 -10.44 -0.85
C ALA A 45 7.05 -9.83 -0.28
N MET A 46 6.57 -10.33 0.87
CA MET A 46 5.37 -9.79 1.53
C MET A 46 5.56 -8.33 1.96
N TYR A 47 6.69 -7.99 2.58
CA TYR A 47 6.99 -6.61 2.96
C TYR A 47 7.05 -5.69 1.75
N SER A 48 7.63 -6.16 0.64
CA SER A 48 7.73 -5.34 -0.58
C SER A 48 6.36 -4.99 -1.15
N VAL A 49 5.43 -5.93 -1.13
CA VAL A 49 4.04 -5.70 -1.57
C VAL A 49 3.31 -4.75 -0.63
N MET A 50 3.42 -4.98 0.67
CA MET A 50 2.74 -4.16 1.69
C MET A 50 3.23 -2.70 1.71
N TRP A 51 4.51 -2.47 1.40
CA TRP A 51 5.12 -1.14 1.36
C TRP A 51 5.20 -0.56 -0.05
N SER A 52 4.54 -1.17 -1.02
CA SER A 52 4.41 -0.57 -2.35
C SER A 52 3.51 0.65 -2.30
N GLU A 53 3.69 1.57 -3.25
CA GLU A 53 2.81 2.74 -3.41
C GLU A 53 1.35 2.35 -3.58
N HIS A 54 1.10 1.19 -4.18
CA HIS A 54 -0.26 0.71 -4.40
C HIS A 54 -1.00 0.39 -3.10
N CYS A 55 -0.30 -0.12 -2.09
CA CYS A 55 -0.91 -0.52 -0.81
C CYS A 55 -0.74 0.53 0.29
N SER A 56 0.39 1.21 0.33
CA SER A 56 0.76 2.10 1.46
C SER A 56 0.73 3.58 1.12
N TYR A 57 0.73 3.94 -0.16
CA TYR A 57 0.82 5.34 -0.62
C TYR A 57 2.00 6.10 0.00
N LYS A 58 3.13 5.42 0.23
CA LYS A 58 4.25 5.94 1.04
C LYS A 58 4.88 7.23 0.52
N SER A 59 4.90 7.42 -0.81
CA SER A 59 5.42 8.64 -1.42
C SER A 59 4.31 9.60 -1.86
N SER A 60 3.15 9.09 -2.24
CA SER A 60 2.05 9.88 -2.78
C SER A 60 1.12 10.45 -1.70
N LYS A 61 1.13 9.90 -0.50
CA LYS A 61 0.25 10.31 0.60
C LYS A 61 0.34 11.80 0.92
N VAL A 62 1.54 12.38 0.86
CA VAL A 62 1.77 13.81 1.09
C VAL A 62 1.00 14.66 0.07
N HIS A 63 1.01 14.23 -1.19
CA HIS A 63 0.32 14.94 -2.27
C HIS A 63 -1.19 14.70 -2.23
N LEU A 64 -1.62 13.48 -1.89
CA LEU A 64 -3.04 13.13 -1.79
C LEU A 64 -3.76 13.89 -0.67
N ARG A 65 -3.04 14.23 0.38
CA ARG A 65 -3.59 14.99 1.52
C ARG A 65 -4.20 16.31 1.11
N GLN A 66 -3.67 16.97 0.08
CA GLN A 66 -4.19 18.25 -0.41
C GLN A 66 -5.66 18.19 -0.84
N PHE A 67 -6.14 17.05 -1.30
CA PHE A 67 -7.54 16.90 -1.68
C PHE A 67 -8.49 17.02 -0.49
N GLY A 68 -8.06 16.56 0.69
CA GLY A 68 -8.82 16.78 1.92
C GLY A 68 -8.73 18.18 2.48
N GLU A 69 -7.58 18.85 2.30
CA GLU A 69 -7.30 20.17 2.89
C GLU A 69 -7.81 21.33 2.02
N LYS A 70 -7.65 21.20 0.69
CA LYS A 70 -7.89 22.30 -0.27
C LYS A 70 -9.19 22.17 -1.06
N ALA A 71 -9.77 20.98 -1.12
CA ALA A 71 -11.02 20.81 -1.84
C ALA A 71 -12.16 21.58 -1.16
N PRO A 72 -13.00 22.30 -1.93
CA PRO A 72 -14.15 22.97 -1.36
C PRO A 72 -15.12 21.94 -0.79
N LYS A 73 -15.69 22.25 0.36
CA LYS A 73 -16.74 21.43 0.96
C LYS A 73 -18.02 21.57 0.14
N SER A 74 -18.68 20.46 -0.11
CA SER A 74 -19.93 20.41 -0.85
C SER A 74 -20.87 19.38 -0.23
N ASP A 75 -22.13 19.77 -0.07
CA ASP A 75 -23.19 18.87 0.40
C ASP A 75 -23.53 17.79 -0.63
N ALA A 76 -23.13 17.99 -1.90
CA ALA A 76 -23.30 16.99 -2.96
C ALA A 76 -22.41 15.77 -2.78
N LEU A 77 -21.28 15.88 -2.08
CA LEU A 77 -20.39 14.77 -1.83
C LEU A 77 -20.90 13.96 -0.63
N LEU A 78 -21.53 12.83 -0.89
CA LEU A 78 -22.09 11.96 0.14
C LEU A 78 -21.04 10.98 0.73
N VAL A 79 -20.20 10.43 -0.12
CA VAL A 79 -19.11 9.53 0.28
C VAL A 79 -17.85 9.96 -0.46
N GLY A 80 -16.83 10.30 0.28
CA GLY A 80 -15.59 10.85 -0.26
C GLY A 80 -14.34 10.08 0.16
N ILE A 81 -13.29 10.83 0.48
CA ILE A 81 -11.96 10.30 0.83
C ILE A 81 -12.05 9.32 2.00
N GLY A 82 -11.40 8.16 1.85
CA GLY A 82 -11.36 7.10 2.85
C GLY A 82 -12.20 5.88 2.50
N GLU A 83 -13.06 5.98 1.52
CA GLU A 83 -13.92 4.89 1.05
C GLU A 83 -13.46 4.34 -0.30
N ASN A 84 -13.95 3.15 -0.64
CA ASN A 84 -13.59 2.47 -1.90
C ASN A 84 -14.30 3.03 -3.13
N ALA A 85 -15.31 3.85 -2.95
CA ALA A 85 -16.06 4.46 -4.03
C ALA A 85 -16.47 5.87 -3.65
N GLY A 86 -16.66 6.72 -4.63
CA GLY A 86 -17.29 8.02 -4.43
C GLY A 86 -18.79 7.93 -4.63
N VAL A 87 -19.54 8.75 -3.92
CA VAL A 87 -20.99 8.89 -4.09
C VAL A 87 -21.32 10.37 -4.08
N VAL A 88 -22.00 10.85 -5.12
CA VAL A 88 -22.43 12.24 -5.24
C VAL A 88 -23.94 12.32 -5.42
N ASP A 89 -24.54 13.28 -4.74
CA ASP A 89 -25.96 13.63 -4.91
C ASP A 89 -26.12 14.42 -6.21
N VAL A 90 -27.00 13.94 -7.09
CA VAL A 90 -27.30 14.59 -8.37
C VAL A 90 -28.69 15.24 -8.40
N GLY A 91 -29.34 15.30 -7.26
CA GLY A 91 -30.68 15.90 -7.10
C GLY A 91 -31.82 14.91 -7.29
N GLN A 92 -33.01 15.37 -6.93
CA GLN A 92 -34.27 14.61 -7.07
C GLN A 92 -34.26 13.24 -6.36
N GLY A 93 -33.48 13.10 -5.29
CA GLY A 93 -33.37 11.85 -4.54
C GLY A 93 -32.46 10.81 -5.20
N TYR A 94 -31.70 11.16 -6.24
CA TYR A 94 -30.77 10.27 -6.91
C TYR A 94 -29.32 10.55 -6.50
N ALA A 95 -28.52 9.50 -6.44
CA ALA A 95 -27.09 9.58 -6.21
C ALA A 95 -26.35 8.75 -7.27
N VAL A 96 -25.17 9.26 -7.67
CA VAL A 96 -24.28 8.53 -8.60
C VAL A 96 -23.11 7.99 -7.80
N THR A 97 -22.83 6.71 -7.95
CA THR A 97 -21.64 6.05 -7.41
C THR A 97 -20.61 5.89 -8.53
N PHE A 98 -19.34 6.07 -8.18
CA PHE A 98 -18.27 5.91 -9.16
C PHE A 98 -17.03 5.31 -8.50
N LYS A 99 -16.25 4.59 -9.30
CA LYS A 99 -14.98 4.02 -8.90
C LYS A 99 -14.07 3.92 -10.11
N ILE A 100 -12.78 4.18 -9.90
CA ILE A 100 -11.74 3.92 -10.89
C ILE A 100 -10.85 2.83 -10.32
N GLU A 101 -10.70 1.74 -11.06
CA GLU A 101 -9.93 0.58 -10.63
C GLU A 101 -8.91 0.20 -11.70
N SER A 102 -7.65 0.14 -11.30
CA SER A 102 -6.54 -0.20 -12.19
C SER A 102 -6.16 -1.68 -12.17
N GLN A 103 -6.67 -2.44 -11.17
CA GLN A 103 -6.33 -3.85 -11.02
C GLN A 103 -7.48 -4.75 -11.44
N ILE A 104 -7.17 -5.69 -12.34
CA ILE A 104 -8.12 -6.72 -12.76
C ILE A 104 -8.39 -7.68 -11.58
N GLY A 105 -9.66 -7.97 -11.36
CA GLY A 105 -10.11 -8.93 -10.34
C GLY A 105 -10.52 -8.33 -9.00
N ARG A 106 -10.18 -7.09 -8.68
CA ARG A 106 -10.63 -6.45 -7.44
C ARG A 106 -12.11 -6.13 -7.43
N ALA A 107 -12.69 -5.94 -8.58
CA ALA A 107 -14.13 -5.66 -8.71
C ALA A 107 -15.03 -6.88 -8.42
N HIS A 108 -14.44 -8.04 -8.24
CA HIS A 108 -15.16 -9.29 -7.99
C HIS A 108 -15.21 -9.71 -6.51
N VAL A 109 -14.77 -8.85 -5.66
CA VAL A 109 -14.77 -9.10 -4.21
C VAL A 109 -16.12 -8.79 -3.63
#